data_f21fb3d9e858f27a2351b037e22c3f85
#
_entry.id   f21fb3d9e858f27a2351b037e22c3f85
#
_cell.length_a   1.000
_cell.length_b   1.000
_cell.length_c   1.000
_cell.angle_alpha   90.00
_cell.angle_beta   90.00
_cell.angle_gamma   90.00
#
_symmetry.space_group_name_H-M   'P 1'
#
loop_
_entity.id
_entity.type
_entity.pdbx_description
1 polymer ?
#
loop_
_entity_poly.entity_id
_entity_poly.type
_entity_poly.pdbx_seq_one_letter_code
_entity_poly.pdbx_strand_id
1 'polypeptide(L)'
;FKFNDINVSYIYGGVTSFNGIGGHCGDENLPLILETDEAFNTFKELQVSNLLVTNIDYDHIDYFESFDNLVKAFGHVISKVNGKCVINIDDKELSKLIRPGDISYSFDKLSDYKINLPSAFEHEGKKYNINTKLIGDHFISNIVGAIAIANQNGLTIEQCLNSVQHFTGVKRRTEFIGKFNGVNFYDDYAHHPTEIMATTKALKNNTEGKLIVIFQPHRFTRTRDNLQALRESFIYADRTLVTDIYSAGEKPIPGVSSIMFESKDIKYVKSPRMVPHYIKKH
;
A
#
# COMPACT_ATOMS: atom_id res chain seq x y z
N PHE A 1 -19.50 2.23 0.94
CA PHE A 1 -20.57 3.24 0.88
C PHE A 1 -21.24 3.25 -0.50
N LYS A 2 -20.53 3.57 -1.58
CA LYS A 2 -21.09 3.68 -2.94
C LYS A 2 -21.89 2.45 -3.39
N PHE A 3 -21.40 1.24 -3.18
CA PHE A 3 -22.10 0.00 -3.55
C PHE A 3 -23.30 -0.33 -2.65
N ASN A 4 -23.55 0.48 -1.64
CA ASN A 4 -24.72 0.43 -0.77
C ASN A 4 -25.61 1.67 -0.93
N ASP A 5 -25.48 2.39 -2.04
CA ASP A 5 -26.26 3.60 -2.38
C ASP A 5 -26.15 4.72 -1.32
N ILE A 6 -25.00 4.79 -0.62
CA ILE A 6 -24.71 5.83 0.36
C ILE A 6 -23.76 6.83 -0.27
N ASN A 7 -24.24 8.04 -0.50
CA ASN A 7 -23.57 9.11 -1.27
C ASN A 7 -22.62 9.92 -0.38
N VAL A 8 -21.55 9.32 0.12
CA VAL A 8 -20.53 9.98 0.93
C VAL A 8 -19.63 10.89 0.08
N SER A 9 -19.15 11.96 0.68
CA SER A 9 -18.04 12.75 0.12
C SER A 9 -16.73 11.98 0.25
N TYR A 10 -15.81 12.12 -0.73
CA TYR A 10 -14.48 11.52 -0.62
C TYR A 10 -13.39 12.30 -1.36
N ILE A 11 -12.16 12.17 -0.86
CA ILE A 11 -10.93 12.65 -1.52
C ILE A 11 -9.86 11.56 -1.36
N TYR A 12 -9.29 11.08 -2.48
CA TYR A 12 -8.18 10.13 -2.49
C TYR A 12 -7.26 10.34 -3.69
N GLY A 13 -5.97 9.97 -3.57
CA GLY A 13 -4.95 10.24 -4.58
C GLY A 13 -4.90 9.25 -5.75
N GLY A 14 -5.53 8.08 -5.61
CA GLY A 14 -5.50 7.03 -6.64
C GLY A 14 -6.56 7.21 -7.73
N VAL A 15 -6.44 6.41 -8.80
CA VAL A 15 -7.46 6.31 -9.85
C VAL A 15 -8.11 4.93 -9.75
N THR A 16 -9.39 4.91 -9.39
CA THR A 16 -10.16 3.66 -9.32
C THR A 16 -10.89 3.38 -10.63
N SER A 17 -11.17 2.12 -10.92
CA SER A 17 -11.86 1.70 -12.14
C SER A 17 -13.32 2.17 -12.21
N PHE A 18 -13.94 2.50 -11.07
CA PHE A 18 -15.35 2.84 -11.01
C PHE A 18 -15.65 4.35 -10.95
N ASN A 19 -14.67 5.19 -10.64
CA ASN A 19 -14.88 6.63 -10.50
C ASN A 19 -13.96 7.49 -11.37
N GLY A 20 -12.74 7.05 -11.65
CA GLY A 20 -11.77 7.79 -12.46
C GLY A 20 -11.28 9.13 -11.86
N ILE A 21 -11.95 9.66 -10.84
CA ILE A 21 -11.66 10.95 -10.21
C ILE A 21 -11.50 10.75 -8.71
N GLY A 22 -10.44 11.32 -8.15
CA GLY A 22 -10.11 11.22 -6.72
C GLY A 22 -10.93 12.10 -5.78
N GLY A 23 -11.95 12.79 -6.24
CA GLY A 23 -12.80 13.65 -5.40
C GLY A 23 -14.27 13.62 -5.80
N HIS A 24 -15.15 13.66 -4.80
CA HIS A 24 -16.59 13.71 -4.96
C HIS A 24 -17.24 14.45 -3.78
N CYS A 25 -18.25 15.25 -4.06
CA CYS A 25 -19.08 15.88 -3.05
C CYS A 25 -20.39 15.08 -2.94
N GLY A 26 -20.60 14.47 -1.80
CA GLY A 26 -21.80 13.71 -1.44
C GLY A 26 -22.75 14.49 -0.54
N ASP A 27 -23.55 13.77 0.23
CA ASP A 27 -24.55 14.36 1.12
C ASP A 27 -23.88 14.99 2.35
N GLU A 28 -24.27 16.20 2.70
CA GLU A 28 -23.64 17.03 3.77
C GLU A 28 -23.67 16.36 5.16
N ASN A 29 -24.67 15.53 5.44
CA ASN A 29 -24.85 14.86 6.73
C ASN A 29 -24.09 13.52 6.83
N LEU A 30 -23.40 13.12 5.77
CA LEU A 30 -22.61 11.90 5.73
C LEU A 30 -21.11 12.21 5.91
N PRO A 31 -20.31 11.23 6.36
CA PRO A 31 -18.89 11.45 6.57
C PRO A 31 -18.13 11.77 5.27
N LEU A 32 -17.11 12.62 5.37
CA LEU A 32 -16.07 12.74 4.34
C LEU A 32 -15.04 11.62 4.54
N ILE A 33 -14.80 10.83 3.50
CA ILE A 33 -13.71 9.84 3.47
C ILE A 33 -12.49 10.50 2.84
N LEU A 34 -11.42 10.61 3.60
CA LEU A 34 -10.20 11.27 3.19
C LEU A 34 -9.01 10.30 3.24
N GLU A 35 -8.31 10.13 2.11
CA GLU A 35 -6.96 9.58 2.09
C GLU A 35 -5.98 10.69 2.41
N THR A 36 -5.06 10.44 3.34
CA THR A 36 -3.96 11.35 3.65
C THR A 36 -2.69 10.56 3.91
N ASP A 37 -1.55 11.17 3.66
CA ASP A 37 -0.25 10.65 4.01
C ASP A 37 0.44 11.54 5.07
N GLU A 38 1.57 11.09 5.54
CA GLU A 38 2.40 11.80 6.52
C GLU A 38 3.30 12.88 5.88
N ALA A 39 3.39 12.92 4.57
CA ALA A 39 4.27 13.84 3.85
C ALA A 39 4.09 15.29 4.33
N PHE A 40 5.20 15.95 4.68
CA PHE A 40 5.20 17.30 5.25
C PHE A 40 4.36 17.47 6.51
N ASN A 41 3.98 16.37 7.17
CA ASN A 41 3.19 16.37 8.40
C ASN A 41 1.81 17.09 8.26
N THR A 42 1.24 17.07 7.06
CA THR A 42 -0.02 17.75 6.76
C THR A 42 -1.21 17.16 7.52
N PHE A 43 -1.18 15.85 7.77
CA PHE A 43 -2.23 15.12 8.48
C PHE A 43 -2.47 15.61 9.94
N LYS A 44 -1.50 16.28 10.58
CA LYS A 44 -1.64 16.82 11.95
C LYS A 44 -2.68 17.93 12.07
N GLU A 45 -2.98 18.63 10.97
CA GLU A 45 -3.93 19.74 10.94
C GLU A 45 -5.37 19.26 10.75
N LEU A 46 -5.56 17.97 10.45
CA LEU A 46 -6.89 17.41 10.22
C LEU A 46 -7.62 17.14 11.54
N GLN A 47 -8.89 17.50 11.57
CA GLN A 47 -9.82 17.07 12.63
C GLN A 47 -10.52 15.80 12.16
N VAL A 48 -10.17 14.68 12.77
CA VAL A 48 -10.59 13.35 12.33
C VAL A 48 -11.56 12.75 13.34
N SER A 49 -12.73 12.32 12.89
CA SER A 49 -13.70 11.62 13.73
C SER A 49 -13.27 10.18 13.99
N ASN A 50 -12.94 9.44 12.94
CA ASN A 50 -12.42 8.08 12.99
C ASN A 50 -11.21 7.96 12.07
N LEU A 51 -10.22 7.16 12.42
CA LEU A 51 -8.95 7.04 11.69
C LEU A 51 -8.60 5.57 11.46
N LEU A 52 -8.22 5.22 10.25
CA LEU A 52 -7.56 3.96 9.95
C LEU A 52 -6.06 4.23 9.73
N VAL A 53 -5.19 3.50 10.43
CA VAL A 53 -3.74 3.51 10.19
C VAL A 53 -3.27 2.11 9.84
N THR A 54 -2.67 1.98 8.66
CA THR A 54 -2.28 0.69 8.10
C THR A 54 -0.88 0.25 8.50
N ASN A 55 0.08 1.18 8.50
CA ASN A 55 1.48 0.96 8.89
C ASN A 55 2.21 2.29 9.08
N ILE A 56 3.37 2.24 9.75
CA ILE A 56 4.38 3.31 9.78
C ILE A 56 5.67 2.72 9.26
N ASP A 57 6.23 3.29 8.20
CA ASP A 57 7.48 2.82 7.61
C ASP A 57 8.51 3.96 7.47
N TYR A 58 9.76 3.61 7.20
CA TYR A 58 10.87 4.54 7.13
C TYR A 58 10.85 5.33 5.81
N ASP A 59 10.00 6.33 5.71
CA ASP A 59 9.94 7.29 4.59
C ASP A 59 9.88 8.73 5.13
N HIS A 60 10.08 9.71 4.24
CA HIS A 60 10.03 11.16 4.56
C HIS A 60 10.97 11.61 5.69
N ILE A 61 12.08 10.91 5.91
CA ILE A 61 13.04 11.23 6.98
C ILE A 61 13.76 12.57 6.71
N ASP A 62 13.83 12.98 5.46
CA ASP A 62 14.30 14.32 5.07
C ASP A 62 13.44 15.44 5.72
N TYR A 63 12.17 15.18 6.00
CA TYR A 63 11.27 16.10 6.70
C TYR A 63 11.23 15.87 8.22
N PHE A 64 11.09 14.62 8.64
CA PHE A 64 10.95 14.28 10.08
C PHE A 64 12.26 14.23 10.85
N GLU A 65 13.42 14.25 10.16
CA GLU A 65 14.78 14.17 10.72
C GLU A 65 15.11 12.81 11.38
N SER A 66 14.11 12.08 11.86
CA SER A 66 14.28 10.75 12.44
C SER A 66 12.99 9.93 12.36
N PHE A 67 13.13 8.60 12.39
CA PHE A 67 12.00 7.68 12.47
C PHE A 67 11.18 7.86 13.76
N ASP A 68 11.85 8.15 14.88
CA ASP A 68 11.18 8.42 16.15
C ASP A 68 10.28 9.66 16.07
N ASN A 69 10.68 10.69 15.35
CA ASN A 69 9.85 11.88 15.15
C ASN A 69 8.63 11.58 14.25
N LEU A 70 8.81 10.74 13.23
CA LEU A 70 7.69 10.26 12.42
C LEU A 70 6.69 9.48 13.29
N VAL A 71 7.13 8.54 14.11
CA VAL A 71 6.28 7.78 15.04
C VAL A 71 5.56 8.70 16.02
N LYS A 72 6.24 9.72 16.56
CA LYS A 72 5.62 10.73 17.44
C LYS A 72 4.54 11.53 16.72
N ALA A 73 4.73 11.86 15.44
CA ALA A 73 3.73 12.57 14.65
C ALA A 73 2.45 11.73 14.48
N PHE A 74 2.58 10.44 14.17
CA PHE A 74 1.44 9.51 14.15
C PHE A 74 0.76 9.41 15.53
N GLY A 75 1.53 9.28 16.61
CA GLY A 75 1.00 9.26 17.99
C GLY A 75 0.21 10.52 18.33
N HIS A 76 0.69 11.70 17.88
CA HIS A 76 -0.02 12.95 18.06
C HIS A 76 -1.36 12.98 17.31
N VAL A 77 -1.40 12.53 16.04
CA VAL A 77 -2.65 12.47 15.28
C VAL A 77 -3.63 11.49 15.91
N ILE A 78 -3.17 10.28 16.25
CA ILE A 78 -3.99 9.26 16.93
C ILE A 78 -4.59 9.82 18.23
N SER A 79 -3.80 10.54 19.02
CA SER A 79 -4.27 11.12 20.30
C SER A 79 -5.38 12.16 20.15
N LYS A 80 -5.48 12.81 18.98
CA LYS A 80 -6.47 13.85 18.68
C LYS A 80 -7.77 13.33 18.08
N VAL A 81 -7.83 12.05 17.68
CA VAL A 81 -9.03 11.45 17.10
C VAL A 81 -10.15 11.43 18.14
N ASN A 82 -11.29 12.04 17.83
CA ASN A 82 -12.42 12.15 18.75
C ASN A 82 -13.18 10.82 18.94
N GLY A 83 -13.24 10.00 17.90
CA GLY A 83 -13.85 8.67 17.91
C GLY A 83 -12.81 7.58 18.09
N LYS A 84 -12.88 6.56 17.24
CA LYS A 84 -12.02 5.38 17.29
C LYS A 84 -10.96 5.38 16.22
N CYS A 85 -9.78 4.88 16.57
CA CYS A 85 -8.78 4.46 15.60
C CYS A 85 -8.94 2.97 15.30
N VAL A 86 -8.75 2.61 14.03
CA VAL A 86 -8.58 1.23 13.56
C VAL A 86 -7.10 1.03 13.27
N ILE A 87 -6.44 0.16 14.00
CA ILE A 87 -4.97 0.06 14.06
C ILE A 87 -4.52 -1.34 13.65
N ASN A 88 -3.61 -1.39 12.67
CA ASN A 88 -2.87 -2.62 12.37
C ASN A 88 -1.83 -2.88 13.45
N ILE A 89 -2.09 -3.83 14.34
CA ILE A 89 -1.19 -4.14 15.45
C ILE A 89 -0.06 -5.12 15.06
N ASP A 90 -0.01 -5.62 13.81
CA ASP A 90 1.18 -6.31 13.31
C ASP A 90 2.33 -5.34 13.11
N ASP A 91 2.04 -4.09 12.77
CA ASP A 91 3.03 -3.02 12.80
C ASP A 91 3.52 -2.77 14.23
N LYS A 92 4.85 -2.83 14.39
CA LYS A 92 5.51 -2.77 15.70
C LYS A 92 5.30 -1.41 16.39
N GLU A 93 5.34 -0.33 15.62
CA GLU A 93 5.22 1.02 16.20
C GLU A 93 3.76 1.37 16.45
N LEU A 94 2.85 1.03 15.51
CA LEU A 94 1.42 1.23 15.70
C LEU A 94 0.88 0.44 16.90
N SER A 95 1.38 -0.77 17.13
CA SER A 95 0.94 -1.59 18.27
C SER A 95 1.20 -0.94 19.64
N LYS A 96 2.12 0.04 19.71
CA LYS A 96 2.40 0.83 20.93
C LYS A 96 1.52 2.08 21.03
N LEU A 97 0.88 2.50 19.95
CA LEU A 97 0.10 3.74 19.86
C LEU A 97 -1.40 3.52 20.02
N ILE A 98 -1.86 2.27 20.03
CA ILE A 98 -3.28 1.93 20.21
C ILE A 98 -3.78 2.39 21.58
N ARG A 99 -4.93 3.08 21.60
CA ARG A 99 -5.55 3.59 22.82
C ARG A 99 -6.60 2.61 23.37
N PRO A 100 -6.94 2.64 24.65
CA PRO A 100 -8.08 1.91 25.19
C PRO A 100 -9.38 2.26 24.42
N GLY A 101 -10.07 1.23 23.91
CA GLY A 101 -11.30 1.38 23.13
C GLY A 101 -11.10 1.59 21.63
N ASP A 102 -9.88 1.75 21.14
CA ASP A 102 -9.56 1.66 19.72
C ASP A 102 -9.74 0.21 19.22
N ILE A 103 -9.78 0.03 17.92
CA ILE A 103 -10.04 -1.24 17.24
C ILE A 103 -8.75 -1.76 16.62
N SER A 104 -8.46 -3.01 16.86
CA SER A 104 -7.28 -3.69 16.35
C SER A 104 -7.60 -4.65 15.21
N TYR A 105 -6.68 -4.79 14.25
CA TYR A 105 -6.67 -5.90 13.30
C TYR A 105 -5.26 -6.45 13.11
N SER A 106 -5.15 -7.75 12.82
CA SER A 106 -3.85 -8.44 12.77
C SER A 106 -3.94 -9.80 12.08
N PHE A 107 -2.83 -10.23 11.48
CA PHE A 107 -2.60 -11.61 11.05
C PHE A 107 -2.20 -12.52 12.21
N ASP A 108 -1.33 -12.04 13.10
CA ASP A 108 -0.63 -12.90 14.06
C ASP A 108 -1.11 -12.74 15.49
N LYS A 109 -1.54 -11.54 15.87
CA LYS A 109 -1.92 -11.22 17.25
C LYS A 109 -3.42 -11.38 17.50
N LEU A 110 -3.79 -11.57 18.78
CA LEU A 110 -5.17 -11.46 19.19
C LEU A 110 -5.66 -10.03 18.94
N SER A 111 -6.76 -9.89 18.21
CA SER A 111 -7.28 -8.60 17.74
C SER A 111 -8.79 -8.65 17.56
N ASP A 112 -9.42 -7.48 17.46
CA ASP A 112 -10.87 -7.37 17.23
C ASP A 112 -11.26 -7.93 15.84
N TYR A 113 -10.38 -7.76 14.86
CA TYR A 113 -10.50 -8.38 13.53
C TYR A 113 -9.27 -9.23 13.26
N LYS A 114 -9.38 -10.54 13.50
CA LYS A 114 -8.31 -11.52 13.28
C LYS A 114 -8.28 -11.98 11.85
N ILE A 115 -7.21 -11.68 11.12
CA ILE A 115 -7.06 -12.06 9.71
C ILE A 115 -6.60 -13.50 9.61
N ASN A 116 -7.27 -14.27 8.75
CA ASN A 116 -6.98 -15.66 8.44
C ASN A 116 -6.71 -15.79 6.94
N LEU A 117 -5.46 -16.05 6.57
CA LEU A 117 -5.08 -16.27 5.18
C LEU A 117 -5.71 -17.56 4.62
N PRO A 118 -5.98 -17.64 3.30
CA PRO A 118 -5.62 -16.62 2.32
C PRO A 118 -6.59 -15.45 2.20
N SER A 119 -7.84 -15.56 2.66
CA SER A 119 -8.86 -14.54 2.39
C SER A 119 -10.06 -14.64 3.33
N ALA A 120 -9.82 -14.59 4.64
CA ALA A 120 -10.87 -14.56 5.65
C ALA A 120 -10.45 -13.73 6.86
N PHE A 121 -11.40 -13.39 7.72
CA PHE A 121 -11.14 -12.85 9.05
C PHE A 121 -12.20 -13.32 10.05
N GLU A 122 -11.90 -13.19 11.33
CA GLU A 122 -12.83 -13.42 12.44
C GLU A 122 -13.07 -12.12 13.18
N HIS A 123 -14.33 -11.87 13.52
CA HIS A 123 -14.77 -10.75 14.33
C HIS A 123 -15.95 -11.19 15.19
N GLU A 124 -15.91 -10.89 16.50
CA GLU A 124 -16.94 -11.26 17.50
C GLU A 124 -17.30 -12.76 17.45
N GLY A 125 -16.29 -13.63 17.29
CA GLY A 125 -16.46 -15.08 17.25
C GLY A 125 -17.07 -15.64 15.95
N LYS A 126 -17.35 -14.79 14.96
CA LYS A 126 -17.85 -15.19 13.65
C LYS A 126 -16.78 -15.07 12.58
N LYS A 127 -16.67 -16.08 11.72
CA LYS A 127 -15.74 -16.11 10.59
C LYS A 127 -16.42 -15.57 9.34
N TYR A 128 -15.70 -14.71 8.60
CA TYR A 128 -16.13 -14.08 7.37
C TYR A 128 -15.11 -14.37 6.25
N ASN A 129 -15.60 -14.81 5.10
CA ASN A 129 -14.76 -15.01 3.91
C ASN A 129 -14.74 -13.74 3.06
N ILE A 130 -13.55 -13.39 2.56
CA ILE A 130 -13.33 -12.25 1.68
C ILE A 130 -13.26 -12.76 0.24
N ASN A 131 -14.21 -12.34 -0.60
CA ASN A 131 -14.16 -12.57 -2.04
C ASN A 131 -13.58 -11.32 -2.72
N THR A 132 -12.34 -11.39 -3.19
CA THR A 132 -11.65 -10.26 -3.83
C THR A 132 -10.83 -10.72 -5.03
N LYS A 133 -10.63 -9.82 -5.99
CA LYS A 133 -9.72 -10.00 -7.13
C LYS A 133 -8.31 -9.50 -6.85
N LEU A 134 -8.10 -8.83 -5.73
CA LEU A 134 -6.80 -8.29 -5.36
C LEU A 134 -5.87 -9.40 -4.90
N ILE A 135 -4.61 -9.32 -5.29
CA ILE A 135 -3.60 -10.36 -5.07
C ILE A 135 -2.60 -9.91 -4.01
N GLY A 136 -2.52 -10.63 -2.89
CA GLY A 136 -1.49 -10.44 -1.86
C GLY A 136 -2.04 -10.17 -0.47
N ASP A 137 -1.25 -10.61 0.51
CA ASP A 137 -1.60 -10.52 1.94
C ASP A 137 -1.82 -9.07 2.39
N HIS A 138 -1.02 -8.14 1.86
CA HIS A 138 -1.15 -6.71 2.14
C HIS A 138 -2.52 -6.14 1.71
N PHE A 139 -3.09 -6.62 0.61
CA PHE A 139 -4.45 -6.23 0.22
C PHE A 139 -5.50 -6.83 1.15
N ILE A 140 -5.32 -8.07 1.61
CA ILE A 140 -6.22 -8.67 2.60
C ILE A 140 -6.19 -7.85 3.91
N SER A 141 -5.00 -7.45 4.37
CA SER A 141 -4.84 -6.56 5.52
C SER A 141 -5.58 -5.23 5.33
N ASN A 142 -5.36 -4.56 4.20
CA ASN A 142 -6.00 -3.29 3.89
C ASN A 142 -7.53 -3.42 3.78
N ILE A 143 -8.03 -4.51 3.21
CA ILE A 143 -9.47 -4.80 3.13
C ILE A 143 -10.06 -4.95 4.53
N VAL A 144 -9.42 -5.71 5.42
CA VAL A 144 -9.93 -5.89 6.79
C VAL A 144 -9.91 -4.57 7.56
N GLY A 145 -8.85 -3.78 7.45
CA GLY A 145 -8.82 -2.42 8.01
C GLY A 145 -9.94 -1.53 7.46
N ALA A 146 -10.18 -1.57 6.15
CA ALA A 146 -11.27 -0.81 5.51
C ALA A 146 -12.66 -1.30 5.95
N ILE A 147 -12.86 -2.61 6.11
CA ILE A 147 -14.11 -3.17 6.68
C ILE A 147 -14.31 -2.69 8.12
N ALA A 148 -13.27 -2.76 8.93
CA ALA A 148 -13.34 -2.35 10.34
C ALA A 148 -13.72 -0.87 10.47
N ILE A 149 -13.08 0.05 9.73
CA ILE A 149 -13.43 1.47 9.77
C ILE A 149 -14.83 1.75 9.19
N ALA A 150 -15.23 1.06 8.13
CA ALA A 150 -16.55 1.22 7.54
C ALA A 150 -17.66 0.71 8.47
N ASN A 151 -17.40 -0.38 9.20
CA ASN A 151 -18.33 -0.91 10.20
C ASN A 151 -18.53 0.07 11.36
N GLN A 152 -17.46 0.76 11.81
CA GLN A 152 -17.56 1.84 12.80
C GLN A 152 -18.35 3.06 12.29
N ASN A 153 -18.53 3.19 10.98
CA ASN A 153 -19.30 4.27 10.35
C ASN A 153 -20.65 3.78 9.79
N GLY A 154 -21.21 2.71 10.37
CA GLY A 154 -22.59 2.28 10.18
C GLY A 154 -22.84 1.27 9.07
N LEU A 155 -21.82 0.78 8.35
CA LEU A 155 -22.01 -0.36 7.44
C LEU A 155 -21.95 -1.69 8.19
N THR A 156 -22.81 -2.63 7.84
CA THR A 156 -22.66 -4.00 8.32
C THR A 156 -21.46 -4.69 7.63
N ILE A 157 -20.93 -5.74 8.26
CA ILE A 157 -19.83 -6.50 7.65
C ILE A 157 -20.27 -7.13 6.32
N GLU A 158 -21.49 -7.60 6.23
CA GLU A 158 -22.05 -8.17 5.00
C GLU A 158 -22.12 -7.13 3.86
N GLN A 159 -22.51 -5.89 4.18
CA GLN A 159 -22.50 -4.77 3.22
C GLN A 159 -21.08 -4.45 2.75
N CYS A 160 -20.11 -4.46 3.68
CA CYS A 160 -18.71 -4.26 3.34
C CYS A 160 -18.18 -5.37 2.43
N LEU A 161 -18.44 -6.63 2.75
CA LEU A 161 -18.01 -7.79 1.95
C LEU A 161 -18.64 -7.80 0.56
N ASN A 162 -19.92 -7.44 0.44
CA ASN A 162 -20.57 -7.25 -0.85
C ASN A 162 -19.87 -6.16 -1.69
N SER A 163 -19.44 -5.06 -1.05
CA SER A 163 -18.72 -3.99 -1.73
C SER A 163 -17.33 -4.43 -2.19
N VAL A 164 -16.60 -5.17 -1.36
CA VAL A 164 -15.22 -5.66 -1.65
C VAL A 164 -15.17 -6.53 -2.90
N GLN A 165 -16.15 -7.43 -3.11
CA GLN A 165 -16.16 -8.30 -4.29
C GLN A 165 -16.28 -7.54 -5.63
N HIS A 166 -16.83 -6.32 -5.60
CA HIS A 166 -16.98 -5.46 -6.77
C HIS A 166 -15.78 -4.51 -6.97
N PHE A 167 -14.91 -4.39 -5.97
CA PHE A 167 -13.74 -3.54 -6.04
C PHE A 167 -12.63 -4.22 -6.83
N THR A 168 -12.22 -3.61 -7.93
CA THR A 168 -11.23 -4.18 -8.86
C THR A 168 -9.83 -3.58 -8.70
N GLY A 169 -9.63 -2.77 -7.67
CA GLY A 169 -8.33 -2.17 -7.35
C GLY A 169 -8.21 -0.71 -7.79
N VAL A 170 -7.00 -0.21 -7.62
CA VAL A 170 -6.57 1.14 -7.99
C VAL A 170 -5.51 1.00 -9.09
N LYS A 171 -5.54 1.89 -10.08
CA LYS A 171 -4.51 1.92 -11.13
C LYS A 171 -3.12 2.01 -10.52
N ARG A 172 -2.19 1.28 -11.12
CA ARG A 172 -0.80 1.21 -10.67
C ARG A 172 -0.63 0.68 -9.23
N ARG A 173 -1.55 -0.16 -8.75
CA ARG A 173 -1.45 -0.93 -7.49
C ARG A 173 -1.69 -2.40 -7.80
N THR A 174 -0.63 -3.11 -8.19
CA THR A 174 -0.65 -4.48 -8.75
C THR A 174 -1.71 -4.61 -9.86
N GLU A 175 -1.83 -3.57 -10.67
CA GLU A 175 -2.83 -3.48 -11.75
C GLU A 175 -2.53 -4.48 -12.85
N PHE A 176 -3.44 -5.40 -13.11
CA PHE A 176 -3.32 -6.31 -14.26
C PHE A 176 -3.59 -5.55 -15.55
N ILE A 177 -2.56 -5.35 -16.36
CA ILE A 177 -2.65 -4.64 -17.64
C ILE A 177 -3.16 -5.54 -18.76
N GLY A 178 -2.79 -6.83 -18.72
CA GLY A 178 -3.20 -7.79 -19.74
C GLY A 178 -2.26 -8.96 -19.89
N LYS A 179 -2.62 -9.88 -20.80
CA LYS A 179 -1.82 -11.04 -21.16
C LYS A 179 -1.42 -10.96 -22.62
N PHE A 180 -0.12 -11.09 -22.90
CA PHE A 180 0.41 -11.09 -24.26
C PHE A 180 1.43 -12.23 -24.42
N ASN A 181 1.26 -13.06 -25.45
CA ASN A 181 2.10 -14.23 -25.72
C ASN A 181 2.36 -15.13 -24.50
N GLY A 182 1.32 -15.37 -23.69
CA GLY A 182 1.41 -16.20 -22.49
C GLY A 182 1.98 -15.48 -21.25
N VAL A 183 2.47 -14.24 -21.37
CA VAL A 183 3.01 -13.44 -20.28
C VAL A 183 1.94 -12.51 -19.71
N ASN A 184 1.75 -12.51 -18.42
CA ASN A 184 0.91 -11.55 -17.71
C ASN A 184 1.72 -10.28 -17.39
N PHE A 185 1.12 -9.12 -17.63
CA PHE A 185 1.72 -7.81 -17.35
C PHE A 185 0.97 -7.13 -16.22
N TYR A 186 1.73 -6.63 -15.25
CA TYR A 186 1.22 -5.85 -14.13
C TYR A 186 1.93 -4.50 -14.06
N ASP A 187 1.22 -3.45 -13.67
CA ASP A 187 1.77 -2.14 -13.34
C ASP A 187 1.60 -1.88 -11.83
N ASP A 188 2.69 -1.43 -11.20
CA ASP A 188 2.70 -1.10 -9.78
C ASP A 188 3.52 0.16 -9.54
N TYR A 189 3.04 1.02 -8.67
CA TYR A 189 3.73 2.26 -8.29
C TYR A 189 4.73 2.07 -7.15
N ALA A 190 4.92 0.86 -6.69
CA ALA A 190 5.84 0.54 -5.60
C ALA A 190 7.23 1.12 -5.87
N HIS A 191 7.71 1.92 -4.95
CA HIS A 191 9.00 2.58 -5.01
C HIS A 191 9.73 2.60 -3.65
N HIS A 192 9.04 2.13 -2.61
CA HIS A 192 9.62 1.85 -1.29
C HIS A 192 9.97 0.36 -1.17
N PRO A 193 11.06 -0.04 -0.46
CA PRO A 193 11.46 -1.44 -0.33
C PRO A 193 10.34 -2.37 0.14
N THR A 194 9.58 -1.95 1.15
CA THR A 194 8.46 -2.72 1.70
C THR A 194 7.35 -2.95 0.68
N GLU A 195 7.00 -1.93 -0.10
CA GLU A 195 5.98 -2.04 -1.16
C GLU A 195 6.44 -3.02 -2.25
N ILE A 196 7.70 -2.87 -2.74
CA ILE A 196 8.27 -3.75 -3.76
C ILE A 196 8.28 -5.20 -3.29
N MET A 197 8.69 -5.44 -2.05
CA MET A 197 8.73 -6.78 -1.48
C MET A 197 7.32 -7.39 -1.38
N ALA A 198 6.33 -6.62 -0.92
CA ALA A 198 4.95 -7.06 -0.80
C ALA A 198 4.35 -7.42 -2.17
N THR A 199 4.52 -6.56 -3.18
CA THR A 199 4.03 -6.78 -4.54
C THR A 199 4.71 -7.98 -5.20
N THR A 200 6.05 -8.07 -5.14
CA THR A 200 6.80 -9.18 -5.76
C THR A 200 6.50 -10.51 -5.11
N LYS A 201 6.37 -10.57 -3.77
CA LYS A 201 5.93 -11.75 -3.03
C LYS A 201 4.54 -12.19 -3.47
N ALA A 202 3.60 -11.25 -3.54
CA ALA A 202 2.22 -11.53 -3.94
C ALA A 202 2.14 -12.11 -5.36
N LEU A 203 2.82 -11.49 -6.31
CA LEU A 203 2.85 -11.94 -7.70
C LEU A 203 3.56 -13.30 -7.82
N LYS A 204 4.68 -13.52 -7.12
CA LYS A 204 5.41 -14.80 -7.16
C LYS A 204 4.57 -15.95 -6.62
N ASN A 205 3.86 -15.75 -5.51
CA ASN A 205 2.98 -16.75 -4.92
C ASN A 205 1.78 -17.12 -5.82
N ASN A 206 1.41 -16.25 -6.76
CA ASN A 206 0.30 -16.44 -7.69
C ASN A 206 0.76 -16.73 -9.12
N THR A 207 2.03 -17.09 -9.32
CA THR A 207 2.62 -17.36 -10.63
C THR A 207 3.39 -18.69 -10.61
N GLU A 208 3.06 -19.60 -11.53
CA GLU A 208 3.82 -20.85 -11.76
C GLU A 208 5.10 -20.58 -12.57
N GLY A 209 5.16 -19.50 -13.30
CA GLY A 209 6.26 -19.10 -14.15
C GLY A 209 7.33 -18.25 -13.48
N LYS A 210 8.17 -17.63 -14.32
CA LYS A 210 9.17 -16.66 -13.86
C LYS A 210 8.54 -15.30 -13.60
N LEU A 211 8.94 -14.66 -12.51
CA LEU A 211 8.65 -13.27 -12.21
C LEU A 211 9.84 -12.39 -12.64
N ILE A 212 9.62 -11.55 -13.65
CA ILE A 212 10.59 -10.56 -14.10
C ILE A 212 10.10 -9.18 -13.64
N VAL A 213 10.93 -8.49 -12.89
CA VAL A 213 10.65 -7.12 -12.41
C VAL A 213 11.40 -6.12 -13.26
N ILE A 214 10.71 -5.06 -13.70
CA ILE A 214 11.31 -3.90 -14.33
C ILE A 214 11.11 -2.75 -13.37
N PHE A 215 12.21 -2.25 -12.80
CA PHE A 215 12.18 -1.23 -11.76
C PHE A 215 12.81 0.06 -12.24
N GLN A 216 12.11 1.18 -12.05
CA GLN A 216 12.66 2.51 -12.19
C GLN A 216 12.80 3.15 -10.80
N PRO A 217 14.02 3.33 -10.29
CA PRO A 217 14.21 4.01 -9.01
C PRO A 217 13.66 5.44 -9.08
N HIS A 218 13.01 5.87 -8.01
CA HIS A 218 12.38 7.17 -7.91
C HIS A 218 13.12 8.04 -6.89
N ARG A 219 13.67 9.19 -7.33
CA ARG A 219 14.49 10.15 -6.58
C ARG A 219 15.92 9.65 -6.27
N PHE A 220 16.88 10.54 -6.41
CA PHE A 220 18.28 10.25 -6.08
C PHE A 220 18.49 10.09 -4.58
N THR A 221 17.83 10.93 -3.77
CA THR A 221 17.89 10.86 -2.30
C THR A 221 17.40 9.51 -1.80
N ARG A 222 16.20 9.06 -2.20
CA ARG A 222 15.67 7.75 -1.80
C ARG A 222 16.55 6.60 -2.24
N THR A 223 17.09 6.65 -3.47
CA THR A 223 18.00 5.63 -3.98
C THR A 223 19.27 5.54 -3.14
N ARG A 224 19.87 6.68 -2.78
CA ARG A 224 21.06 6.73 -1.91
C ARG A 224 20.76 6.14 -0.53
N ASP A 225 19.69 6.60 0.09
CA ASP A 225 19.41 6.32 1.50
C ASP A 225 18.88 4.89 1.72
N ASN A 226 18.23 4.30 0.72
CA ASN A 226 17.60 2.97 0.80
C ASN A 226 18.23 1.93 -0.14
N LEU A 227 19.41 2.15 -0.71
CA LEU A 227 19.98 1.29 -1.74
C LEU A 227 20.01 -0.18 -1.34
N GLN A 228 20.48 -0.49 -0.14
CA GLN A 228 20.61 -1.87 0.33
C GLN A 228 19.22 -2.52 0.49
N ALA A 229 18.28 -1.84 1.15
CA ALA A 229 16.92 -2.33 1.33
C ALA A 229 16.19 -2.51 -0.02
N LEU A 230 16.38 -1.57 -0.97
CA LEU A 230 15.86 -1.70 -2.34
C LEU A 230 16.43 -2.92 -3.07
N ARG A 231 17.73 -3.21 -2.95
CA ARG A 231 18.33 -4.42 -3.55
C ARG A 231 17.74 -5.70 -2.96
N GLU A 232 17.53 -5.73 -1.67
CA GLU A 232 16.98 -6.87 -0.94
C GLU A 232 15.47 -7.07 -1.21
N SER A 233 14.75 -6.02 -1.59
CA SER A 233 13.31 -6.09 -1.86
C SER A 233 12.93 -6.92 -3.10
N PHE A 234 13.89 -7.25 -3.96
CA PHE A 234 13.67 -8.07 -5.16
C PHE A 234 13.86 -9.57 -4.95
N ILE A 235 13.98 -10.04 -3.71
CA ILE A 235 14.27 -11.45 -3.38
C ILE A 235 13.26 -12.45 -4.00
N TYR A 236 12.03 -12.03 -4.26
CA TYR A 236 11.00 -12.88 -4.87
C TYR A 236 11.02 -12.84 -6.41
N ALA A 237 11.79 -11.96 -7.01
CA ALA A 237 11.94 -11.90 -8.46
C ALA A 237 12.97 -12.91 -8.96
N ASP A 238 12.67 -13.62 -10.04
CA ASP A 238 13.65 -14.48 -10.71
C ASP A 238 14.69 -13.64 -11.46
N ARG A 239 14.33 -12.42 -11.87
CA ARG A 239 15.21 -11.44 -12.46
C ARG A 239 14.67 -10.03 -12.30
N THR A 240 15.57 -9.09 -12.05
CA THR A 240 15.24 -7.66 -11.99
C THR A 240 16.04 -6.87 -13.01
N LEU A 241 15.36 -6.01 -13.78
CA LEU A 241 15.95 -5.03 -14.68
C LEU A 241 15.73 -3.64 -14.08
N VAL A 242 16.81 -2.93 -13.78
CA VAL A 242 16.74 -1.59 -13.20
C VAL A 242 17.08 -0.56 -14.27
N THR A 243 16.20 0.42 -14.48
CA THR A 243 16.41 1.50 -15.44
C THR A 243 17.01 2.74 -14.77
N ASP A 244 17.28 3.80 -15.54
CA ASP A 244 17.78 5.06 -14.99
C ASP A 244 16.85 5.62 -13.90
N ILE A 245 17.44 6.28 -12.90
CA ILE A 245 16.70 6.94 -11.83
C ILE A 245 15.80 8.03 -12.42
N TYR A 246 14.51 8.00 -12.08
CA TYR A 246 13.61 9.13 -12.31
C TYR A 246 13.84 10.19 -11.23
N SER A 247 14.26 11.38 -11.67
CA SER A 247 14.72 12.43 -10.74
C SER A 247 13.59 13.05 -9.88
N ALA A 248 12.38 13.07 -10.39
CA ALA A 248 11.23 13.76 -9.75
C ALA A 248 11.57 15.23 -9.36
N GLY A 249 12.37 15.91 -10.20
CA GLY A 249 12.79 17.30 -9.96
C GLY A 249 14.07 17.45 -9.14
N GLU A 250 14.62 16.38 -8.57
CA GLU A 250 15.91 16.43 -7.87
C GLU A 250 17.09 16.59 -8.83
N LYS A 251 18.15 17.25 -8.38
CA LYS A 251 19.42 17.26 -9.07
C LYS A 251 20.15 15.92 -8.87
N PRO A 252 20.89 15.43 -9.87
CA PRO A 252 21.72 14.24 -9.71
C PRO A 252 22.71 14.40 -8.55
N ILE A 253 22.83 13.34 -7.75
CA ILE A 253 23.80 13.27 -6.64
C ILE A 253 25.05 12.56 -7.15
N PRO A 254 26.26 13.17 -7.04
CA PRO A 254 27.51 12.52 -7.44
C PRO A 254 27.66 11.13 -6.80
N GLY A 255 27.99 10.13 -7.62
CA GLY A 255 28.15 8.75 -7.17
C GLY A 255 26.86 7.96 -7.03
N VAL A 256 25.67 8.56 -7.19
CA VAL A 256 24.36 7.86 -7.10
C VAL A 256 23.84 7.59 -8.50
N SER A 257 23.70 6.31 -8.86
CA SER A 257 23.16 5.89 -10.16
C SER A 257 22.59 4.47 -10.06
N SER A 258 21.77 4.10 -11.03
CA SER A 258 21.14 2.77 -11.08
C SER A 258 22.13 1.62 -11.28
N ILE A 259 23.35 1.88 -11.71
CA ILE A 259 24.40 0.85 -11.83
C ILE A 259 24.76 0.26 -10.46
N MET A 260 24.52 1.01 -9.37
CA MET A 260 24.74 0.55 -8.00
C MET A 260 23.86 -0.65 -7.59
N PHE A 261 22.79 -0.89 -8.32
CA PHE A 261 21.91 -2.05 -8.09
C PHE A 261 22.50 -3.35 -8.64
N GLU A 262 23.46 -3.31 -9.57
CA GLU A 262 23.92 -4.52 -10.26
C GLU A 262 24.37 -5.61 -9.29
N SER A 263 23.90 -6.82 -9.58
CA SER A 263 24.23 -8.05 -8.87
C SER A 263 24.02 -9.25 -9.82
N LYS A 264 24.11 -10.47 -9.30
CA LYS A 264 23.83 -11.69 -10.09
C LYS A 264 22.45 -11.66 -10.74
N ASP A 265 21.43 -11.23 -9.98
CA ASP A 265 20.02 -11.32 -10.37
C ASP A 265 19.40 -9.95 -10.74
N ILE A 266 20.16 -8.87 -10.57
CA ILE A 266 19.75 -7.50 -10.91
C ILE A 266 20.65 -6.94 -11.99
N LYS A 267 20.09 -6.52 -13.12
CA LYS A 267 20.79 -5.94 -14.24
C LYS A 267 20.38 -4.50 -14.50
N TYR A 268 21.34 -3.59 -14.57
CA TYR A 268 21.11 -2.23 -15.03
C TYR A 268 20.85 -2.20 -16.55
N VAL A 269 19.85 -1.46 -16.96
CA VAL A 269 19.42 -1.26 -18.34
C VAL A 269 19.20 0.22 -18.57
N LYS A 270 20.08 0.88 -19.32
CA LYS A 270 20.11 2.34 -19.52
C LYS A 270 18.77 2.96 -19.94
N SER A 271 17.91 2.22 -20.62
CA SER A 271 16.64 2.75 -21.11
C SER A 271 15.55 1.67 -21.07
N PRO A 272 14.31 2.01 -20.69
CA PRO A 272 13.16 1.10 -20.80
C PRO A 272 12.99 0.50 -22.20
N ARG A 273 13.37 1.22 -23.26
CA ARG A 273 13.33 0.74 -24.64
C ARG A 273 14.24 -0.47 -24.90
N MET A 274 15.24 -0.68 -24.07
CA MET A 274 16.17 -1.83 -24.19
C MET A 274 15.65 -3.06 -23.45
N VAL A 275 14.67 -2.93 -22.57
CA VAL A 275 14.10 -4.03 -21.76
C VAL A 275 13.67 -5.23 -22.60
N PRO A 276 12.96 -5.08 -23.76
CA PRO A 276 12.57 -6.22 -24.58
C PRO A 276 13.74 -7.06 -25.08
N HIS A 277 14.90 -6.46 -25.31
CA HIS A 277 16.11 -7.17 -25.73
C HIS A 277 16.65 -8.08 -24.61
N TYR A 278 16.57 -7.62 -23.36
CA TYR A 278 17.02 -8.41 -22.21
C TYR A 278 16.04 -9.53 -21.84
N ILE A 279 14.74 -9.31 -22.01
CA ILE A 279 13.71 -10.33 -21.73
C ILE A 279 13.78 -11.48 -22.76
N LYS A 280 14.01 -11.18 -24.04
CA LYS A 280 14.09 -12.20 -25.11
C LYS A 280 15.26 -13.16 -24.98
N LYS A 281 16.30 -12.80 -24.22
CA LYS A 281 17.49 -13.64 -24.03
C LYS A 281 17.37 -14.65 -22.87
N HIS A 282 16.29 -14.62 -22.15
CA HIS A 282 16.06 -15.42 -20.93
C HIS A 282 14.66 -16.00 -20.86
#